data_e65ff39486f93ae2b851f527d1c3eed5
#
_entry.id   e65ff39486f93ae2b851f527d1c3eed5
#
_cell.length_a   1.000
_cell.length_b   1.000
_cell.length_c   1.000
_cell.angle_alpha   90.00
_cell.angle_beta   90.00
_cell.angle_gamma   90.00
#
_symmetry.space_group_name_H-M   'P 1'
#
loop_
_entity.id
_entity.type
_entity.pdbx_description
1 polymer ?
#
loop_
_entity_poly.entity_id
_entity_poly.type
_entity_poly.pdbx_seq_one_letter_code
_entity_poly.pdbx_strand_id
1 'polypeptide(L)'
;MQLYSFLQRRTDSKFNQVVHKRLNQSRLNRYPISLSRIVKHLGSDRTAVPEGKTQFNSRIVAIVGTVTNDVRLLNLPQGLRICALRFTQAARNRILQAKGTPLTFDQLAQLAPTGKGVLLLRGPRDREAKRHFGLCPGQKGSHTAPRVRSVGRKF
;
A
#
# COMPACT_ATOMS: atom_id res chain seq x y z
N MET A 1 -4.41 -16.31 -1.57
CA MET A 1 -3.09 -16.82 -1.98
C MET A 1 -3.19 -17.78 -3.15
N GLN A 2 -4.05 -18.80 -3.10
CA GLN A 2 -4.22 -19.82 -4.16
C GLN A 2 -4.51 -19.19 -5.54
N LEU A 3 -5.37 -18.17 -5.63
CA LEU A 3 -5.70 -17.48 -6.87
C LEU A 3 -4.45 -16.92 -7.58
N TYR A 4 -3.59 -16.18 -6.87
CA TYR A 4 -2.37 -15.62 -7.48
C TYR A 4 -1.28 -16.66 -7.71
N SER A 5 -1.27 -17.78 -7.00
CA SER A 5 -0.45 -18.94 -7.35
C SER A 5 -0.90 -19.56 -8.68
N PHE A 6 -2.21 -19.66 -8.89
CA PHE A 6 -2.77 -20.12 -10.16
C PHE A 6 -2.46 -19.14 -11.30
N LEU A 7 -2.73 -17.83 -11.10
CA LEU A 7 -2.46 -16.82 -12.12
C LEU A 7 -0.98 -16.74 -12.51
N GLN A 8 -0.08 -16.88 -11.52
CA GLN A 8 1.36 -16.91 -11.79
C GLN A 8 1.76 -18.07 -12.72
N ARG A 9 1.16 -19.25 -12.54
CA ARG A 9 1.46 -20.44 -13.36
C ARG A 9 0.85 -20.39 -14.75
N ARG A 10 -0.28 -19.69 -14.90
CA ARG A 10 -1.05 -19.64 -16.14
C ARG A 10 -0.80 -18.40 -16.99
N THR A 11 -0.14 -17.39 -16.43
CA THR A 11 0.18 -16.15 -17.13
C THR A 11 1.65 -15.82 -16.94
N ASP A 12 2.34 -15.43 -18.00
CA ASP A 12 3.75 -14.97 -17.94
C ASP A 12 3.88 -13.54 -17.41
N SER A 13 2.92 -13.11 -16.57
CA SER A 13 2.89 -11.78 -16.03
C SER A 13 3.84 -11.61 -14.85
N LYS A 14 4.84 -10.74 -15.01
CA LYS A 14 5.73 -10.32 -13.91
C LYS A 14 4.93 -9.71 -12.75
N PHE A 15 3.80 -9.05 -13.05
CA PHE A 15 2.91 -8.51 -12.03
C PHE A 15 2.39 -9.61 -11.10
N ASN A 16 1.83 -10.70 -11.66
CA ASN A 16 1.29 -11.82 -10.88
C ASN A 16 2.38 -12.51 -10.05
N GLN A 17 3.59 -12.67 -10.60
CA GLN A 17 4.74 -13.22 -9.87
C GLN A 17 5.10 -12.36 -8.66
N VAL A 18 5.17 -11.03 -8.82
CA VAL A 18 5.51 -10.11 -7.74
C VAL A 18 4.39 -10.06 -6.70
N VAL A 19 3.12 -10.03 -7.10
CA VAL A 19 1.97 -10.04 -6.18
C VAL A 19 1.97 -11.33 -5.37
N HIS A 20 2.12 -12.50 -6.01
CA HIS A 20 2.21 -13.79 -5.32
C HIS A 20 3.36 -13.81 -4.31
N LYS A 21 4.57 -13.39 -4.72
CA LYS A 21 5.73 -13.29 -3.81
C LYS A 21 5.43 -12.40 -2.60
N ARG A 22 4.78 -11.24 -2.81
CA ARG A 22 4.43 -10.31 -1.71
C ARG A 22 3.32 -10.84 -0.81
N LEU A 23 2.35 -11.59 -1.35
CA LEU A 23 1.29 -12.24 -0.58
C LEU A 23 1.83 -13.33 0.36
N ASN A 24 2.92 -14.00 -0.02
CA ASN A 24 3.57 -15.03 0.79
C ASN A 24 4.51 -14.46 1.86
N GLN A 25 4.80 -13.15 1.83
CA GLN A 25 5.62 -12.51 2.86
C GLN A 25 4.92 -12.46 4.21
N SER A 26 5.72 -12.43 5.28
CA SER A 26 5.21 -12.21 6.64
C SER A 26 4.55 -10.84 6.79
N ARG A 27 3.77 -10.67 7.85
CA ARG A 27 3.12 -9.38 8.17
C ARG A 27 4.11 -8.22 8.29
N LEU A 28 5.31 -8.46 8.81
CA LEU A 28 6.35 -7.45 8.97
C LEU A 28 6.87 -6.93 7.62
N ASN A 29 6.86 -7.77 6.59
CA ASN A 29 7.34 -7.44 5.25
C ASN A 29 6.23 -6.92 4.31
N ARG A 30 4.98 -6.88 4.77
CA ARG A 30 3.84 -6.25 4.09
C ARG A 30 3.64 -4.83 4.63
N TYR A 31 4.49 -3.91 4.18
CA TYR A 31 4.56 -2.54 4.71
C TYR A 31 3.28 -1.75 4.44
N PRO A 32 2.74 -1.03 5.46
CA PRO A 32 1.61 -0.14 5.28
C PRO A 32 2.00 1.08 4.44
N ILE A 33 1.01 1.65 3.77
CA ILE A 33 1.17 2.89 2.99
C ILE A 33 0.02 3.85 3.32
N SER A 34 0.32 5.14 3.44
CA SER A 34 -0.69 6.17 3.68
C SER A 34 -1.31 6.68 2.37
N LEU A 35 -2.54 7.19 2.45
CA LEU A 35 -3.24 7.80 1.32
C LEU A 35 -2.44 8.94 0.68
N SER A 36 -1.75 9.76 1.48
CA SER A 36 -0.91 10.84 0.95
C SER A 36 0.22 10.34 0.05
N ARG A 37 0.85 9.23 0.41
CA ARG A 37 1.89 8.63 -0.43
C ARG A 37 1.33 8.04 -1.73
N ILE A 38 0.15 7.43 -1.67
CA ILE A 38 -0.54 6.92 -2.87
C ILE A 38 -0.81 8.07 -3.85
N VAL A 39 -1.39 9.16 -3.36
CA VAL A 39 -1.67 10.35 -4.18
C VAL A 39 -0.37 10.94 -4.77
N LYS A 40 0.69 11.03 -3.97
CA LYS A 40 1.99 11.50 -4.44
C LYS A 40 2.55 10.64 -5.57
N HIS A 41 2.49 9.31 -5.44
CA HIS A 41 2.98 8.40 -6.49
C HIS A 41 2.13 8.44 -7.75
N LEU A 42 0.81 8.56 -7.63
CA LEU A 42 -0.07 8.75 -8.78
C LEU A 42 0.18 10.08 -9.48
N GLY A 43 0.35 11.17 -8.72
CA GLY A 43 0.61 12.50 -9.28
C GLY A 43 1.98 12.63 -9.96
N SER A 44 2.95 11.80 -9.58
CA SER A 44 4.28 11.76 -10.20
C SER A 44 4.38 10.77 -11.38
N ASP A 45 3.34 10.00 -11.63
CA ASP A 45 3.32 9.03 -12.74
C ASP A 45 3.10 9.76 -14.06
N ARG A 46 4.14 9.81 -14.90
CA ARG A 46 4.18 10.54 -16.18
C ARG A 46 3.61 9.74 -17.36
N THR A 47 2.95 8.62 -17.11
CA THR A 47 2.37 7.83 -18.21
C THR A 47 1.15 8.52 -18.80
N ALA A 48 0.97 8.35 -20.11
CA ALA A 48 -0.14 8.93 -20.83
C ALA A 48 -1.48 8.54 -20.19
N VAL A 49 -2.32 9.53 -19.95
CA VAL A 49 -3.67 9.36 -19.40
C VAL A 49 -4.63 9.23 -20.57
N PRO A 50 -5.47 8.18 -20.62
CA PRO A 50 -6.49 8.07 -21.67
C PRO A 50 -7.45 9.26 -21.66
N GLU A 51 -7.94 9.65 -22.82
CA GLU A 51 -8.91 10.71 -22.97
C GLU A 51 -10.13 10.52 -22.05
N GLY A 52 -10.61 11.60 -21.46
CA GLY A 52 -11.73 11.60 -20.53
C GLY A 52 -11.45 11.05 -19.12
N LYS A 53 -10.20 10.72 -18.80
CA LYS A 53 -9.80 10.29 -17.46
C LYS A 53 -8.82 11.25 -16.82
N THR A 54 -8.92 11.38 -15.50
CA THR A 54 -7.88 12.06 -14.71
C THR A 54 -6.75 11.10 -14.39
N GLN A 55 -5.57 11.62 -14.08
CA GLN A 55 -4.42 10.81 -13.67
C GLN A 55 -4.72 9.90 -12.48
N PHE A 56 -5.64 10.33 -11.62
CA PHE A 56 -6.01 9.61 -10.40
C PHE A 56 -7.01 8.46 -10.63
N ASN A 57 -7.85 8.51 -11.65
CA ASN A 57 -8.83 7.45 -11.93
C ASN A 57 -8.48 6.57 -13.15
N SER A 58 -7.38 6.89 -13.85
CA SER A 58 -6.92 6.13 -15.03
C SER A 58 -6.40 4.74 -14.67
N ARG A 59 -5.79 4.60 -13.48
CA ARG A 59 -5.14 3.37 -13.04
C ARG A 59 -5.72 2.82 -11.74
N ILE A 60 -5.56 1.52 -11.55
CA ILE A 60 -5.81 0.87 -10.29
C ILE A 60 -4.50 0.81 -9.51
N VAL A 61 -4.49 1.29 -8.27
CA VAL A 61 -3.33 1.15 -7.39
C VAL A 61 -3.45 -0.15 -6.61
N ALA A 62 -2.46 -1.03 -6.72
CA ALA A 62 -2.41 -2.29 -5.97
C ALA A 62 -1.34 -2.23 -4.87
N ILE A 63 -1.71 -2.63 -3.66
CA ILE A 63 -0.84 -2.62 -2.48
C ILE A 63 -1.00 -3.92 -1.71
N VAL A 64 0.03 -4.75 -1.68
CA VAL A 64 0.03 -5.95 -0.83
C VAL A 64 0.40 -5.56 0.60
N GLY A 65 -0.57 -4.99 1.31
CA GLY A 65 -0.40 -4.45 2.66
C GLY A 65 -1.64 -3.76 3.16
N THR A 66 -1.47 -2.92 4.18
CA THR A 66 -2.54 -2.11 4.78
C THR A 66 -2.47 -0.68 4.26
N VAL A 67 -3.60 -0.15 3.83
CA VAL A 67 -3.75 1.29 3.51
C VAL A 67 -4.22 2.00 4.77
N THR A 68 -3.49 3.07 5.12
CA THR A 68 -3.78 3.91 6.29
C THR A 68 -4.20 5.31 5.87
N ASN A 69 -5.00 5.96 6.71
CA ASN A 69 -5.32 7.36 6.53
C ASN A 69 -4.09 8.25 6.82
N ASP A 70 -4.12 9.48 6.31
CA ASP A 70 -3.13 10.52 6.62
C ASP A 70 -3.87 11.85 6.79
N VAL A 71 -3.84 12.38 8.01
CA VAL A 71 -4.54 13.63 8.36
C VAL A 71 -3.95 14.86 7.66
N ARG A 72 -2.69 14.78 7.23
CA ARG A 72 -2.02 15.86 6.50
C ARG A 72 -2.57 16.08 5.09
N LEU A 73 -3.22 15.06 4.53
CA LEU A 73 -3.88 15.18 3.24
C LEU A 73 -5.31 15.69 3.48
N LEU A 74 -5.57 16.96 3.22
CA LEU A 74 -6.89 17.56 3.42
C LEU A 74 -7.91 17.02 2.41
N ASN A 75 -7.60 17.12 1.11
CA ASN A 75 -8.49 16.70 0.04
C ASN A 75 -7.94 15.44 -0.65
N LEU A 76 -8.77 14.40 -0.74
CA LEU A 76 -8.46 13.21 -1.51
C LEU A 76 -8.99 13.37 -2.94
N PRO A 77 -8.17 13.12 -3.97
CA PRO A 77 -8.65 13.15 -5.35
C PRO A 77 -9.82 12.18 -5.57
N GLN A 78 -10.79 12.62 -6.38
CA GLN A 78 -11.98 11.82 -6.66
C GLN A 78 -11.70 10.62 -7.57
N GLY A 79 -12.47 9.56 -7.38
CA GLY A 79 -12.47 8.41 -8.27
C GLY A 79 -11.27 7.46 -8.11
N LEU A 80 -10.52 7.54 -7.02
CA LEU A 80 -9.39 6.65 -6.76
C LEU A 80 -9.83 5.18 -6.68
N ARG A 81 -9.17 4.31 -7.44
CA ARG A 81 -9.36 2.85 -7.38
C ARG A 81 -8.16 2.21 -6.70
N ILE A 82 -8.35 1.73 -5.48
CA ILE A 82 -7.26 1.20 -4.65
C ILE A 82 -7.56 -0.24 -4.26
N CYS A 83 -6.67 -1.15 -4.62
CA CYS A 83 -6.70 -2.54 -4.19
C CYS A 83 -5.70 -2.75 -3.05
N ALA A 84 -6.16 -3.34 -1.94
CA ALA A 84 -5.30 -3.64 -0.79
C ALA A 84 -5.77 -4.89 -0.05
N LEU A 85 -4.86 -5.45 0.80
CA LEU A 85 -5.24 -6.54 1.70
C LEU A 85 -6.13 -6.05 2.84
N ARG A 86 -5.86 -4.85 3.35
CA ARG A 86 -6.62 -4.23 4.45
C ARG A 86 -6.67 -2.72 4.28
N PHE A 87 -7.78 -2.15 4.70
CA PHE A 87 -7.95 -0.72 4.87
C PHE A 87 -8.23 -0.43 6.34
N THR A 88 -7.65 0.63 6.88
CA THR A 88 -8.13 1.16 8.15
C THR A 88 -9.51 1.76 7.94
N GLN A 89 -10.37 1.75 8.97
CA GLN A 89 -11.73 2.28 8.87
C GLN A 89 -11.74 3.74 8.36
N ALA A 90 -10.88 4.58 8.93
CA ALA A 90 -10.75 5.97 8.51
C ALA A 90 -10.32 6.12 7.03
N ALA A 91 -9.38 5.28 6.56
CA ALA A 91 -8.96 5.31 5.17
C ALA A 91 -10.08 4.86 4.23
N ARG A 92 -10.79 3.79 4.58
CA ARG A 92 -11.92 3.29 3.79
C ARG A 92 -13.04 4.32 3.66
N ASN A 93 -13.46 4.91 4.77
CA ASN A 93 -14.50 5.94 4.78
C ASN A 93 -14.11 7.13 3.90
N ARG A 94 -12.85 7.55 3.99
CA ARG A 94 -12.36 8.69 3.21
C ARG A 94 -12.29 8.40 1.71
N ILE A 95 -11.90 7.18 1.31
CA ILE A 95 -11.94 6.75 -0.09
C ILE A 95 -13.36 6.78 -0.62
N LEU A 96 -14.34 6.25 0.13
CA LEU A 96 -15.75 6.24 -0.26
C LEU A 96 -16.33 7.64 -0.37
N GLN A 97 -16.04 8.53 0.57
CA GLN A 97 -16.44 9.95 0.53
C GLN A 97 -15.92 10.66 -0.73
N ALA A 98 -14.69 10.32 -1.16
CA ALA A 98 -14.10 10.83 -2.40
C ALA A 98 -14.60 10.11 -3.67
N LYS A 99 -15.71 9.36 -3.60
CA LYS A 99 -16.26 8.55 -4.70
C LYS A 99 -15.24 7.56 -5.29
N GLY A 100 -14.27 7.12 -4.48
CA GLY A 100 -13.30 6.11 -4.85
C GLY A 100 -13.80 4.70 -4.55
N THR A 101 -13.14 3.70 -5.13
CA THR A 101 -13.48 2.28 -4.98
C THR A 101 -12.36 1.53 -4.27
N PRO A 102 -12.56 1.07 -3.01
CA PRO A 102 -11.67 0.12 -2.38
C PRO A 102 -11.93 -1.27 -2.94
N LEU A 103 -10.89 -1.92 -3.48
CA LEU A 103 -10.94 -3.22 -4.13
C LEU A 103 -10.20 -4.29 -3.33
N THR A 104 -10.65 -5.53 -3.45
CA THR A 104 -9.91 -6.73 -2.99
C THR A 104 -9.02 -7.27 -4.12
N PHE A 105 -8.08 -8.16 -3.77
CA PHE A 105 -7.23 -8.81 -4.78
C PHE A 105 -7.99 -9.75 -5.70
N ASP A 106 -9.11 -10.31 -5.25
CA ASP A 106 -9.98 -11.14 -6.08
C ASP A 106 -10.69 -10.29 -7.15
N GLN A 107 -11.22 -9.14 -6.75
CA GLN A 107 -11.81 -8.17 -7.67
C GLN A 107 -10.76 -7.62 -8.66
N LEU A 108 -9.53 -7.38 -8.18
CA LEU A 108 -8.44 -6.96 -9.05
C LEU A 108 -8.10 -8.02 -10.11
N ALA A 109 -8.11 -9.30 -9.74
CA ALA A 109 -7.86 -10.39 -10.67
C ALA A 109 -8.92 -10.48 -11.78
N GLN A 110 -10.18 -10.15 -11.48
CA GLN A 110 -11.25 -10.06 -12.47
C GLN A 110 -11.09 -8.86 -13.40
N LEU A 111 -10.72 -7.69 -12.85
CA LEU A 111 -10.58 -6.44 -13.61
C LEU A 111 -9.30 -6.38 -14.45
N ALA A 112 -8.21 -6.93 -13.94
CA ALA A 112 -6.89 -6.87 -14.55
C ALA A 112 -6.08 -8.16 -14.27
N PRO A 113 -6.41 -9.28 -14.94
CA PRO A 113 -5.78 -10.58 -14.67
C PRO A 113 -4.27 -10.60 -14.96
N THR A 114 -3.78 -9.79 -15.88
CA THR A 114 -2.35 -9.66 -16.21
C THR A 114 -1.68 -8.48 -15.52
N GLY A 115 -2.46 -7.63 -14.81
CA GLY A 115 -1.98 -6.40 -14.18
C GLY A 115 -1.78 -5.23 -15.13
N LYS A 116 -2.31 -5.29 -16.36
CA LYS A 116 -2.27 -4.14 -17.30
C LYS A 116 -3.08 -2.98 -16.72
N GLY A 117 -2.50 -1.77 -16.72
CA GLY A 117 -3.12 -0.58 -16.14
C GLY A 117 -3.13 -0.55 -14.60
N VAL A 118 -2.36 -1.42 -13.94
CA VAL A 118 -2.22 -1.45 -12.48
C VAL A 118 -0.88 -0.87 -12.05
N LEU A 119 -0.91 0.07 -11.12
CA LEU A 119 0.28 0.60 -10.46
C LEU A 119 0.51 -0.15 -9.15
N LEU A 120 1.56 -0.99 -9.12
CA LEU A 120 1.90 -1.79 -7.94
C LEU A 120 2.83 -1.01 -7.01
N LEU A 121 2.30 -0.54 -5.89
CA LEU A 121 3.05 0.18 -4.87
C LEU A 121 3.46 -0.71 -3.70
N ARG A 122 4.41 -0.22 -2.93
CA ARG A 122 4.85 -0.79 -1.67
C ARG A 122 5.10 0.32 -0.66
N GLY A 123 4.71 0.09 0.57
CA GLY A 123 4.98 1.03 1.67
C GLY A 123 6.47 1.18 1.98
N PRO A 124 6.88 2.21 2.71
CA PRO A 124 8.26 2.45 3.08
C PRO A 124 8.79 1.32 3.96
N ARG A 125 9.99 0.86 3.65
CA ARG A 125 10.67 -0.18 4.45
C ARG A 125 11.13 0.35 5.80
N ASP A 126 11.69 1.56 5.79
CA ASP A 126 12.16 2.23 7.00
C ASP A 126 11.06 3.12 7.57
N ARG A 127 10.68 2.84 8.81
CA ARG A 127 9.61 3.51 9.55
C ARG A 127 9.90 3.46 11.03
N GLU A 128 9.34 4.39 11.79
CA GLU A 128 9.55 4.52 13.22
C GLU A 128 9.28 3.22 14.00
N ALA A 129 8.18 2.54 13.68
CA ALA A 129 7.84 1.28 14.34
C ALA A 129 8.95 0.21 14.26
N LYS A 130 9.76 0.23 13.19
CA LYS A 130 10.83 -0.76 12.99
C LYS A 130 11.99 -0.57 13.97
N ARG A 131 12.23 0.64 14.45
CA ARG A 131 13.26 0.94 15.45
C ARG A 131 13.01 0.23 16.78
N HIS A 132 11.75 -0.10 17.07
CA HIS A 132 11.31 -0.73 18.32
C HIS A 132 11.14 -2.25 18.21
N PHE A 133 11.52 -2.86 17.06
CA PHE A 133 11.50 -4.31 16.88
C PHE A 133 12.86 -4.93 17.25
N GLY A 134 12.83 -6.13 17.81
CA GLY A 134 14.00 -6.89 18.18
C GLY A 134 14.05 -7.17 19.67
N LEU A 135 15.27 -7.42 20.17
CA LEU A 135 15.54 -7.68 21.60
C LEU A 135 15.20 -6.47 22.46
N CYS A 136 14.94 -6.70 23.73
CA CYS A 136 14.65 -5.60 24.68
C CYS A 136 15.73 -4.51 24.63
N PRO A 137 15.33 -3.22 24.70
CA PRO A 137 16.29 -2.13 24.84
C PRO A 137 17.18 -2.31 26.06
N GLY A 138 18.48 -2.04 25.92
CA GLY A 138 19.46 -2.21 26.99
C GLY A 138 20.05 -3.62 27.15
N GLN A 139 19.47 -4.63 26.49
CA GLN A 139 20.06 -5.97 26.47
C GLN A 139 21.34 -5.99 25.62
N LYS A 140 22.35 -6.73 26.04
CA LYS A 140 23.61 -6.89 25.29
C LYS A 140 23.30 -7.34 23.85
N GLY A 141 23.85 -6.64 22.85
CA GLY A 141 23.61 -6.90 21.42
C GLY A 141 22.30 -6.35 20.87
N SER A 142 21.50 -5.60 21.64
CA SER A 142 20.29 -4.95 21.18
C SER A 142 20.60 -3.57 20.59
N HIS A 143 19.99 -3.30 19.42
CA HIS A 143 19.95 -1.97 18.79
C HIS A 143 18.54 -1.37 18.79
N THR A 144 17.66 -1.89 19.63
CA THR A 144 16.26 -1.49 19.72
C THR A 144 16.12 -0.17 20.48
N ALA A 145 15.39 0.77 19.91
CA ALA A 145 15.10 2.03 20.57
C ALA A 145 14.07 1.84 21.70
N PRO A 146 14.28 2.42 22.89
CA PRO A 146 13.29 2.36 23.95
C PRO A 146 12.02 3.16 23.59
N ARG A 147 10.89 2.74 24.15
CA ARG A 147 9.61 3.47 24.02
C ARG A 147 9.51 4.53 25.10
N VAL A 148 10.00 5.73 24.80
CA VAL A 148 9.98 6.87 25.70
C VAL A 148 8.89 7.86 25.27
N ARG A 149 8.30 8.56 26.25
CA ARG A 149 7.28 9.59 25.98
C ARG A 149 7.89 10.90 25.48
N SER A 150 9.03 11.26 26.00
CA SER A 150 9.77 12.46 25.59
C SER A 150 10.99 12.08 24.78
N VAL A 151 11.27 12.86 23.73
CA VAL A 151 12.46 12.74 22.90
C VAL A 151 13.17 14.09 22.93
N GLY A 152 14.30 14.16 23.62
CA GLY A 152 15.07 15.37 23.74
C GLY A 152 15.92 15.40 25.01
N ARG A 153 16.64 16.49 25.17
CA ARG A 153 17.54 16.70 26.31
C ARG A 153 16.82 17.15 27.59
N LYS A 154 15.69 17.84 27.42
CA LYS A 154 14.79 18.25 28.50
C LYS A 154 13.40 17.74 28.20
N PHE A 155 12.83 16.96 29.10
CA PHE A 155 11.45 16.40 29.11
C PHE A 155 10.71 16.27 27.78
#